data_5825af201585c3f2088b8333a73eb4b8
#
_entry.id   5825af201585c3f2088b8333a73eb4b8
#
_cell.length_a   1.000
_cell.length_b   1.000
_cell.length_c   1.000
_cell.angle_alpha   90.00
_cell.angle_beta   90.00
_cell.angle_gamma   90.00
#
_symmetry.space_group_name_H-M   'P 1'
#
loop_
_entity.id
_entity.type
_entity.pdbx_description
1 polymer ?
#
loop_
_entity_poly.entity_id
_entity_poly.type
_entity_poly.pdbx_seq_one_letter_code
_entity_poly.pdbx_strand_id
1 'polypeptide(L)'
;MRLAVVFALCFCSFVYAQKGTNSPFSYYGLGERRFEGNTENALMGGMNAFVDSTRVDVRNPASLGRLARTNFSLSTSYDMRKMSTPASSYNERTFFLDYLSLSFPVYKQVGVSVGLRPYSSIGYKLQSQEQISGREQYFAYEGSGGVNQAYLSVGYEFLQGLRVGLSGGFNFGKSEFDNYYSSPSFLYISREESQSLYRGGSYALGLQYDRNLGNEYAFSAGLSYVPEAKLNTTNTLTLYSLRPHNGNFLVKDSLI
;
A
#
# COMPACT_ATOMS: atom_id res chain seq x y z
N MET A 1 -20.42 6.40 29.61
CA MET A 1 -21.10 6.17 28.31
C MET A 1 -21.17 7.42 27.41
N ARG A 2 -21.58 8.60 27.88
CA ARG A 2 -21.65 9.82 27.06
C ARG A 2 -20.28 10.30 26.53
N LEU A 3 -19.20 10.20 27.31
CA LEU A 3 -17.85 10.61 26.91
C LEU A 3 -17.27 9.69 25.80
N ALA A 4 -17.54 8.39 25.85
CA ALA A 4 -17.11 7.44 24.84
C ALA A 4 -17.80 7.65 23.49
N VAL A 5 -19.07 8.09 23.48
CA VAL A 5 -19.82 8.41 22.27
C VAL A 5 -19.29 9.71 21.63
N VAL A 6 -18.93 10.72 22.42
CA VAL A 6 -18.30 11.95 21.94
C VAL A 6 -16.92 11.68 21.36
N PHE A 7 -16.13 10.80 21.99
CA PHE A 7 -14.82 10.39 21.50
C PHE A 7 -14.92 9.61 20.16
N ALA A 8 -15.92 8.74 20.04
CA ALA A 8 -16.20 7.99 18.80
C ALA A 8 -16.68 8.90 17.66
N LEU A 9 -17.50 9.91 17.97
CA LEU A 9 -17.98 10.92 16.99
C LEU A 9 -16.86 11.84 16.51
N CYS A 10 -15.92 12.23 17.37
CA CYS A 10 -14.73 12.99 16.96
C CYS A 10 -13.81 12.18 16.05
N PHE A 11 -13.73 10.86 16.18
CA PHE A 11 -12.91 10.01 15.31
C PHE A 11 -13.48 9.88 13.89
N CYS A 12 -14.81 9.96 13.73
CA CYS A 12 -15.46 9.91 12.41
C CYS A 12 -15.22 11.18 11.55
N SER A 13 -14.82 12.29 12.15
CA SER A 13 -14.62 13.55 11.42
C SER A 13 -13.29 13.63 10.64
N PHE A 14 -12.36 12.68 10.85
CA PHE A 14 -11.04 12.67 10.21
C PHE A 14 -10.92 11.71 9.02
N VAL A 15 -12.03 11.14 8.53
CA VAL A 15 -12.02 10.30 7.33
C VAL A 15 -12.04 11.17 6.08
N TYR A 16 -11.06 12.05 5.92
CA TYR A 16 -10.68 12.51 4.59
C TYR A 16 -9.95 11.36 3.90
N ALA A 17 -10.38 11.05 2.68
CA ALA A 17 -9.72 10.04 1.86
C ALA A 17 -8.22 10.39 1.74
N GLN A 18 -7.40 9.68 2.50
CA GLN A 18 -5.96 9.92 2.56
C GLN A 18 -5.37 9.44 1.23
N LYS A 19 -4.75 10.35 0.49
CA LYS A 19 -3.92 9.95 -0.64
C LYS A 19 -2.78 9.11 -0.09
N GLY A 20 -2.65 7.88 -0.55
CA GLY A 20 -1.69 6.92 -0.02
C GLY A 20 -0.22 7.25 -0.34
N THR A 21 0.06 8.19 -1.25
CA THR A 21 1.38 8.73 -1.59
C THR A 21 1.20 10.01 -2.40
N ASN A 22 2.24 10.83 -2.46
CA ASN A 22 2.36 11.96 -3.38
C ASN A 22 3.74 11.89 -4.06
N SER A 23 3.98 10.80 -4.78
CA SER A 23 5.26 10.53 -5.42
C SER A 23 5.11 10.49 -6.93
N PRO A 24 5.89 11.28 -7.70
CA PRO A 24 5.91 11.18 -9.16
C PRO A 24 6.24 9.77 -9.66
N PHE A 25 7.01 9.01 -8.88
CA PHE A 25 7.37 7.64 -9.22
C PHE A 25 6.19 6.66 -9.16
N SER A 26 5.09 7.04 -8.49
CA SER A 26 3.86 6.23 -8.46
C SER A 26 3.05 6.29 -9.76
N TYR A 27 3.52 7.04 -10.78
CA TYR A 27 2.92 7.12 -12.12
C TYR A 27 2.94 5.77 -12.84
N TYR A 28 3.95 4.94 -12.60
CA TYR A 28 4.15 3.70 -13.34
C TYR A 28 3.49 2.49 -12.68
N GLY A 29 2.82 1.67 -13.50
CA GLY A 29 2.28 0.36 -13.14
C GLY A 29 1.22 0.41 -12.03
N LEU A 30 1.43 -0.38 -10.97
CA LEU A 30 0.55 -0.42 -9.80
C LEU A 30 0.87 0.66 -8.76
N GLY A 31 1.75 1.60 -9.09
CA GLY A 31 2.23 2.62 -8.17
C GLY A 31 3.46 2.21 -7.36
N GLU A 32 3.75 2.97 -6.31
CA GLU A 32 4.88 2.73 -5.44
C GLU A 32 4.57 1.57 -4.48
N ARG A 33 5.42 0.54 -4.50
CA ARG A 33 5.27 -0.60 -3.58
C ARG A 33 5.53 -0.17 -2.14
N ARG A 34 4.68 -0.63 -1.24
CA ARG A 34 4.87 -0.42 0.19
C ARG A 34 5.73 -1.52 0.81
N PHE A 35 6.42 -1.17 1.90
CA PHE A 35 7.16 -2.17 2.66
C PHE A 35 6.19 -3.17 3.28
N GLU A 36 6.39 -4.45 3.00
CA GLU A 36 5.45 -5.52 3.37
C GLU A 36 5.68 -6.10 4.77
N GLY A 37 6.63 -5.57 5.54
CA GLY A 37 6.96 -6.02 6.90
C GLY A 37 6.39 -5.13 8.00
N ASN A 38 6.63 -5.52 9.22
CA ASN A 38 6.37 -4.68 10.38
C ASN A 38 7.46 -3.61 10.57
N THR A 39 7.18 -2.65 11.44
CA THR A 39 8.05 -1.50 11.70
C THR A 39 9.44 -1.95 12.16
N GLU A 40 9.53 -2.98 13.00
CA GLU A 40 10.80 -3.53 13.46
C GLU A 40 11.63 -4.08 12.32
N ASN A 41 11.02 -4.81 11.37
CA ASN A 41 11.70 -5.30 10.18
C ASN A 41 12.21 -4.15 9.32
N ALA A 42 11.43 -3.08 9.17
CA ALA A 42 11.84 -1.89 8.42
C ALA A 42 13.06 -1.22 9.05
N LEU A 43 13.07 -1.06 10.38
CA LEU A 43 14.19 -0.47 11.13
C LEU A 43 15.46 -1.34 11.07
N MET A 44 15.31 -2.65 10.89
CA MET A 44 16.43 -3.60 10.74
C MET A 44 16.81 -3.83 9.25
N GLY A 45 16.42 -2.93 8.34
CA GLY A 45 16.74 -3.06 6.92
C GLY A 45 15.98 -4.18 6.20
N GLY A 46 14.81 -4.58 6.70
CA GLY A 46 13.99 -5.64 6.12
C GLY A 46 14.35 -7.05 6.60
N MET A 47 15.18 -7.19 7.62
CA MET A 47 15.55 -8.49 8.18
C MET A 47 14.34 -9.20 8.80
N ASN A 48 14.17 -10.48 8.49
CA ASN A 48 13.06 -11.34 8.97
C ASN A 48 13.53 -12.59 9.71
N ALA A 49 14.77 -12.62 10.15
CA ALA A 49 15.35 -13.75 10.88
C ALA A 49 15.07 -13.70 12.38
N PHE A 50 14.77 -12.51 12.91
CA PHE A 50 14.52 -12.35 14.35
C PHE A 50 13.07 -12.67 14.70
N VAL A 51 12.87 -13.60 15.62
CA VAL A 51 11.55 -14.02 16.10
C VAL A 51 11.44 -13.89 17.60
N ASP A 52 10.40 -13.19 18.02
CA ASP A 52 9.97 -13.09 19.41
C ASP A 52 8.66 -13.89 19.60
N SER A 53 8.46 -14.44 20.78
CA SER A 53 7.22 -15.14 21.17
C SER A 53 6.03 -14.21 21.38
N THR A 54 6.27 -12.91 21.43
CA THR A 54 5.24 -11.86 21.64
C THR A 54 4.96 -11.02 20.40
N ARG A 55 5.78 -11.15 19.37
CA ARG A 55 5.69 -10.37 18.12
C ARG A 55 5.55 -11.28 16.92
N VAL A 56 4.90 -10.77 15.90
CA VAL A 56 4.64 -11.48 14.66
C VAL A 56 5.38 -10.79 13.53
N ASP A 57 6.13 -11.54 12.74
CA ASP A 57 6.65 -11.05 11.48
C ASP A 57 5.62 -11.29 10.36
N VAL A 58 5.06 -10.19 9.85
CA VAL A 58 4.04 -10.24 8.78
C VAL A 58 4.59 -10.79 7.45
N ARG A 59 5.91 -10.71 7.25
CA ARG A 59 6.57 -11.21 6.02
C ARG A 59 6.87 -12.70 6.08
N ASN A 60 7.14 -13.22 7.30
CA ASN A 60 7.46 -14.63 7.46
C ASN A 60 6.39 -15.32 8.33
N PRO A 61 5.41 -16.02 7.71
CA PRO A 61 4.35 -16.68 8.45
C PRO A 61 4.84 -17.78 9.41
N ALA A 62 6.06 -18.30 9.23
CA ALA A 62 6.65 -19.27 10.15
C ALA A 62 6.86 -18.71 11.56
N SER A 63 6.98 -17.38 11.72
CA SER A 63 7.12 -16.71 13.01
C SER A 63 5.95 -17.00 13.96
N LEU A 64 4.76 -17.25 13.41
CA LEU A 64 3.54 -17.54 14.15
C LEU A 64 3.63 -18.85 14.96
N GLY A 65 4.45 -19.83 14.54
CA GLY A 65 4.62 -21.09 15.27
C GLY A 65 5.18 -20.93 16.69
N ARG A 66 5.82 -19.79 17.00
CA ARG A 66 6.34 -19.47 18.35
C ARG A 66 5.46 -18.52 19.15
N LEU A 67 4.37 -18.04 18.57
CA LEU A 67 3.52 -17.05 19.21
C LEU A 67 2.91 -17.60 20.53
N ALA A 68 3.22 -16.95 21.64
CA ALA A 68 2.76 -17.36 22.97
C ALA A 68 1.56 -16.57 23.49
N ARG A 69 1.30 -15.38 22.93
CA ARG A 69 0.25 -14.46 23.37
C ARG A 69 -0.48 -13.85 22.19
N THR A 70 -1.74 -13.51 22.41
CA THR A 70 -2.49 -12.69 21.42
C THR A 70 -1.78 -11.35 21.23
N ASN A 71 -1.55 -11.00 19.97
CA ASN A 71 -0.91 -9.76 19.56
C ASN A 71 -1.86 -8.99 18.65
N PHE A 72 -2.10 -7.73 18.99
CA PHE A 72 -2.73 -6.75 18.13
C PHE A 72 -1.70 -5.70 17.76
N SER A 73 -1.49 -5.50 16.47
CA SER A 73 -0.52 -4.55 15.95
C SER A 73 -1.16 -3.61 14.94
N LEU A 74 -0.93 -2.32 15.13
CA LEU A 74 -1.31 -1.24 14.24
C LEU A 74 -0.06 -0.40 13.98
N SER A 75 0.31 -0.21 12.74
CA SER A 75 1.43 0.65 12.34
C SER A 75 0.98 1.72 11.39
N THR A 76 1.51 2.91 11.60
CA THR A 76 1.31 4.06 10.75
C THR A 76 2.64 4.74 10.49
N SER A 77 2.82 5.29 9.30
CA SER A 77 4.02 6.02 8.91
C SER A 77 3.68 7.45 8.48
N TYR A 78 4.63 8.32 8.74
CA TYR A 78 4.60 9.70 8.30
C TYR A 78 5.84 9.98 7.46
N ASP A 79 5.65 10.16 6.16
CA ASP A 79 6.71 10.46 5.20
C ASP A 79 6.82 11.97 4.97
N MET A 80 8.04 12.46 5.05
CA MET A 80 8.40 13.80 4.59
C MET A 80 9.39 13.68 3.44
N ARG A 81 8.99 14.15 2.26
CA ARG A 81 9.84 14.13 1.07
C ARG A 81 10.07 15.55 0.57
N LYS A 82 11.33 15.85 0.29
CA LYS A 82 11.69 17.08 -0.43
C LYS A 82 12.01 16.72 -1.87
N MET A 83 11.20 17.25 -2.78
CA MET A 83 11.46 17.17 -4.22
C MET A 83 12.05 18.48 -4.69
N SER A 84 13.17 18.39 -5.41
CA SER A 84 13.90 19.58 -5.87
C SER A 84 14.22 19.44 -7.34
N THR A 85 13.92 20.49 -8.09
CA THR A 85 14.36 20.69 -9.47
C THR A 85 15.27 21.92 -9.52
N PRO A 86 16.02 22.17 -10.59
CA PRO A 86 16.82 23.38 -10.72
C PRO A 86 16.01 24.68 -10.57
N ALA A 87 14.71 24.66 -10.85
CA ALA A 87 13.84 25.84 -10.84
C ALA A 87 12.99 25.94 -9.56
N SER A 88 12.73 24.85 -8.83
CA SER A 88 11.82 24.85 -7.69
C SER A 88 12.09 23.72 -6.71
N SER A 89 11.67 23.91 -5.45
CA SER A 89 11.67 22.83 -4.47
C SER A 89 10.29 22.77 -3.80
N TYR A 90 9.83 21.54 -3.57
CA TYR A 90 8.54 21.25 -2.96
C TYR A 90 8.70 20.26 -1.82
N ASN A 91 8.07 20.52 -0.68
CA ASN A 91 8.05 19.63 0.47
C ASN A 91 6.70 18.94 0.54
N GLU A 92 6.72 17.63 0.50
CA GLU A 92 5.54 16.78 0.60
C GLU A 92 5.48 16.09 1.95
N ARG A 93 4.27 15.93 2.47
CA ARG A 93 4.01 15.25 3.74
C ARG A 93 2.84 14.30 3.54
N THR A 94 3.07 13.02 3.82
CA THR A 94 2.04 11.99 3.65
C THR A 94 1.95 11.13 4.90
N PHE A 95 0.74 10.91 5.37
CA PHE A 95 0.43 9.98 6.46
C PHE A 95 -0.32 8.78 5.89
N PHE A 96 0.06 7.58 6.30
CA PHE A 96 -0.59 6.35 5.85
C PHE A 96 -0.53 5.23 6.89
N LEU A 97 -1.45 4.30 6.74
CA LEU A 97 -1.49 3.04 7.48
C LEU A 97 -0.53 2.05 6.83
N ASP A 98 0.42 1.48 7.60
CA ASP A 98 1.33 0.45 7.11
C ASP A 98 0.71 -0.93 7.17
N TYR A 99 0.11 -1.28 8.32
CA TYR A 99 -0.62 -2.53 8.49
C TYR A 99 -1.49 -2.50 9.74
N LEU A 100 -2.48 -3.36 9.71
CA LEU A 100 -3.30 -3.76 10.86
C LEU A 100 -3.25 -5.27 10.95
N SER A 101 -2.90 -5.85 12.10
CA SER A 101 -2.88 -7.29 12.29
C SER A 101 -3.37 -7.71 13.66
N LEU A 102 -4.08 -8.83 13.68
CA LEU A 102 -4.49 -9.55 14.89
C LEU A 102 -3.95 -10.97 14.77
N SER A 103 -3.18 -11.38 15.76
CA SER A 103 -2.52 -12.69 15.79
C SER A 103 -2.76 -13.35 17.13
N PHE A 104 -3.01 -14.65 17.11
CA PHE A 104 -3.31 -15.40 18.33
C PHE A 104 -2.80 -16.84 18.24
N PRO A 105 -2.32 -17.39 19.36
CA PRO A 105 -1.98 -18.81 19.46
C PRO A 105 -3.27 -19.63 19.50
N VAL A 106 -3.42 -20.58 18.57
CA VAL A 106 -4.57 -21.52 18.54
C VAL A 106 -4.26 -22.76 19.33
N TYR A 107 -3.04 -23.23 19.24
CA TYR A 107 -2.54 -24.40 19.93
C TYR A 107 -1.07 -24.21 20.32
N LYS A 108 -0.49 -25.06 21.15
CA LYS A 108 0.87 -24.90 21.73
C LYS A 108 1.98 -24.55 20.73
N GLN A 109 1.84 -24.97 19.48
CA GLN A 109 2.84 -24.80 18.41
C GLN A 109 2.23 -24.19 17.14
N VAL A 110 0.96 -23.74 17.21
CA VAL A 110 0.22 -23.20 16.07
C VAL A 110 -0.26 -21.81 16.39
N GLY A 111 0.17 -20.85 15.59
CA GLY A 111 -0.34 -19.47 15.62
C GLY A 111 -1.03 -19.10 14.31
N VAL A 112 -2.00 -18.23 14.41
CA VAL A 112 -2.78 -17.68 13.30
C VAL A 112 -2.73 -16.17 13.34
N SER A 113 -2.67 -15.54 12.17
CA SER A 113 -2.73 -14.09 12.03
C SER A 113 -3.67 -13.71 10.90
N VAL A 114 -4.48 -12.68 11.14
CA VAL A 114 -5.32 -12.04 10.13
C VAL A 114 -4.99 -10.56 10.11
N GLY A 115 -4.98 -9.96 8.94
CA GLY A 115 -4.65 -8.54 8.84
C GLY A 115 -4.93 -7.92 7.48
N LEU A 116 -4.69 -6.62 7.45
CA LEU A 116 -4.82 -5.76 6.28
C LEU A 116 -3.54 -4.94 6.14
N ARG A 117 -3.01 -4.85 4.92
CA ARG A 117 -1.86 -4.00 4.61
C ARG A 117 -1.99 -3.40 3.20
N PRO A 118 -1.49 -2.20 2.95
CA PRO A 118 -1.33 -1.69 1.59
C PRO A 118 -0.22 -2.48 0.89
N TYR A 119 -0.49 -2.90 -0.35
CA TYR A 119 0.48 -3.53 -1.24
C TYR A 119 1.20 -2.48 -2.07
N SER A 120 0.44 -1.54 -2.65
CA SER A 120 0.96 -0.42 -3.42
C SER A 120 0.09 0.82 -3.24
N SER A 121 0.63 1.97 -3.62
CA SER A 121 -0.02 3.26 -3.46
C SER A 121 0.27 4.14 -4.67
N ILE A 122 -0.78 4.78 -5.18
CA ILE A 122 -0.72 5.73 -6.29
C ILE A 122 -1.16 7.10 -5.77
N GLY A 123 -0.36 8.12 -6.07
CA GLY A 123 -0.70 9.50 -5.79
C GLY A 123 0.32 10.42 -6.42
N TYR A 124 -0.09 11.14 -7.46
CA TYR A 124 0.76 12.12 -8.11
C TYR A 124 -0.08 13.23 -8.75
N LYS A 125 0.56 14.38 -8.92
CA LYS A 125 0.08 15.49 -9.72
C LYS A 125 1.27 16.04 -10.51
N LEU A 126 1.24 15.84 -11.81
CA LEU A 126 2.29 16.27 -12.71
C LEU A 126 1.71 17.29 -13.70
N GLN A 127 2.48 18.31 -14.01
CA GLN A 127 2.13 19.30 -15.01
C GLN A 127 3.30 19.51 -15.95
N SER A 128 3.02 19.55 -17.23
CA SER A 128 3.98 19.85 -18.28
C SER A 128 3.41 20.90 -19.21
N GLN A 129 4.28 21.79 -19.69
CA GLN A 129 3.98 22.75 -20.73
C GLN A 129 4.97 22.51 -21.87
N GLU A 130 4.44 22.27 -23.04
CA GLU A 130 5.22 21.99 -24.24
C GLU A 130 4.79 22.89 -25.38
N GLN A 131 5.75 23.23 -26.25
CA GLN A 131 5.47 23.96 -27.48
C GLN A 131 5.49 22.97 -28.65
N ILE A 132 4.31 22.60 -29.17
CA ILE A 132 4.15 21.65 -30.25
C ILE A 132 3.65 22.41 -31.50
N SER A 133 4.41 22.36 -32.58
CA SER A 133 4.08 23.03 -33.83
C SER A 133 3.81 24.56 -33.69
N GLY A 134 4.58 25.22 -32.81
CA GLY A 134 4.43 26.65 -32.54
C GLY A 134 3.24 27.04 -31.66
N ARG A 135 2.54 26.08 -31.06
CA ARG A 135 1.42 26.28 -30.14
C ARG A 135 1.76 25.78 -28.76
N GLU A 136 1.41 26.54 -27.74
CA GLU A 136 1.51 26.11 -26.35
C GLU A 136 0.46 25.05 -26.04
N GLN A 137 0.89 23.95 -25.43
CA GLN A 137 0.03 22.88 -24.93
C GLN A 137 0.33 22.63 -23.46
N TYR A 138 -0.72 22.47 -22.70
CA TYR A 138 -0.67 22.20 -21.25
C TYR A 138 -1.18 20.80 -21.00
N PHE A 139 -0.41 20.03 -20.28
CA PHE A 139 -0.72 18.67 -19.86
C PHE A 139 -0.77 18.62 -18.33
N ALA A 140 -1.81 18.03 -17.78
CA ALA A 140 -1.87 17.73 -16.36
C ALA A 140 -2.26 16.27 -16.18
N TYR A 141 -1.48 15.57 -15.35
CA TYR A 141 -1.66 14.17 -15.05
C TYR A 141 -1.87 14.01 -13.56
N GLU A 142 -2.99 13.45 -13.17
CA GLU A 142 -3.31 13.15 -11.79
C GLU A 142 -3.57 11.66 -11.65
N GLY A 143 -3.03 11.05 -10.62
CA GLY A 143 -3.29 9.66 -10.29
C GLY A 143 -3.56 9.49 -8.81
N SER A 144 -4.47 8.56 -8.48
CA SER A 144 -4.79 8.23 -7.10
C SER A 144 -5.21 6.77 -6.95
N GLY A 145 -5.10 6.24 -5.73
CA GLY A 145 -5.54 4.90 -5.40
C GLY A 145 -4.41 3.96 -5.00
N GLY A 146 -4.56 2.68 -5.32
CA GLY A 146 -3.58 1.64 -5.00
C GLY A 146 -4.24 0.29 -4.74
N VAL A 147 -3.43 -0.67 -4.33
CA VAL A 147 -3.84 -2.05 -4.03
C VAL A 147 -3.61 -2.34 -2.56
N ASN A 148 -4.61 -2.90 -1.91
CA ASN A 148 -4.54 -3.40 -0.54
C ASN A 148 -4.56 -4.92 -0.53
N GLN A 149 -4.02 -5.53 0.52
CA GLN A 149 -4.04 -6.97 0.73
C GLN A 149 -4.66 -7.28 2.09
N ALA A 150 -5.73 -8.06 2.08
CA ALA A 150 -6.20 -8.77 3.27
C ALA A 150 -5.52 -10.14 3.30
N TYR A 151 -4.99 -10.56 4.44
CA TYR A 151 -4.27 -11.82 4.55
C TYR A 151 -4.71 -12.64 5.76
N LEU A 152 -4.56 -13.97 5.60
CA LEU A 152 -4.66 -14.96 6.66
C LEU A 152 -3.39 -15.79 6.63
N SER A 153 -2.72 -15.90 7.78
CA SER A 153 -1.47 -16.63 7.91
C SER A 153 -1.58 -17.67 9.02
N VAL A 154 -0.91 -18.79 8.82
CA VAL A 154 -0.77 -19.87 9.80
C VAL A 154 0.69 -20.25 9.90
N GLY A 155 1.19 -20.39 11.12
CA GLY A 155 2.53 -20.89 11.40
C GLY A 155 2.49 -22.06 12.35
N TYR A 156 3.39 -23.01 12.14
CA TYR A 156 3.51 -24.22 12.93
C TYR A 156 4.96 -24.53 13.27
N GLU A 157 5.25 -24.82 14.54
CA GLU A 157 6.54 -25.33 14.99
C GLU A 157 6.56 -26.85 14.84
N PHE A 158 7.18 -27.29 13.75
CA PHE A 158 7.26 -28.72 13.38
C PHE A 158 8.22 -29.51 14.28
N LEU A 159 9.39 -28.92 14.55
CA LEU A 159 10.40 -29.43 15.49
C LEU A 159 10.86 -28.28 16.36
N GLN A 160 11.45 -28.60 17.51
CA GLN A 160 11.97 -27.58 18.41
C GLN A 160 12.93 -26.64 17.67
N GLY A 161 12.54 -25.40 17.51
CA GLY A 161 13.27 -24.37 16.79
C GLY A 161 13.06 -24.35 15.27
N LEU A 162 12.42 -25.37 14.65
CA LEU A 162 12.11 -25.39 13.24
C LEU A 162 10.62 -25.12 12.99
N ARG A 163 10.33 -24.06 12.27
CA ARG A 163 8.96 -23.60 12.01
C ARG A 163 8.71 -23.43 10.52
N VAL A 164 7.50 -23.72 10.13
CA VAL A 164 6.97 -23.53 8.78
C VAL A 164 5.72 -22.66 8.85
N GLY A 165 5.44 -21.93 7.80
CA GLY A 165 4.25 -21.08 7.74
C GLY A 165 3.74 -20.92 6.33
N LEU A 166 2.43 -20.70 6.25
CA LEU A 166 1.70 -20.40 5.03
C LEU A 166 0.85 -19.14 5.26
N SER A 167 0.85 -18.25 4.29
CA SER A 167 -0.03 -17.08 4.24
C SER A 167 -0.79 -17.09 2.94
N GLY A 168 -2.11 -16.91 3.00
CA GLY A 168 -2.97 -16.61 1.86
C GLY A 168 -3.41 -15.16 1.91
N GLY A 169 -3.34 -14.46 0.77
CA GLY A 169 -3.72 -13.05 0.65
C GLY A 169 -4.74 -12.84 -0.46
N PHE A 170 -5.67 -11.93 -0.23
CA PHE A 170 -6.57 -11.39 -1.24
C PHE A 170 -6.23 -9.94 -1.51
N ASN A 171 -5.79 -9.66 -2.72
CA ASN A 171 -5.43 -8.33 -3.18
C ASN A 171 -6.64 -7.68 -3.83
N PHE A 172 -6.93 -6.43 -3.45
CA PHE A 172 -8.03 -5.66 -3.98
C PHE A 172 -7.69 -4.17 -3.97
N GLY A 173 -8.20 -3.45 -4.96
CA GLY A 173 -7.94 -2.03 -5.04
C GLY A 173 -8.53 -1.37 -6.26
N LYS A 174 -8.33 -0.06 -6.33
CA LYS A 174 -8.77 0.78 -7.43
C LYS A 174 -7.69 1.82 -7.70
N SER A 175 -7.43 2.10 -8.97
CA SER A 175 -6.68 3.27 -9.39
C SER A 175 -7.52 4.14 -10.32
N GLU A 176 -7.32 5.44 -10.20
CA GLU A 176 -7.95 6.47 -11.01
C GLU A 176 -6.85 7.35 -11.59
N PHE A 177 -6.89 7.55 -12.88
CA PHE A 177 -5.98 8.41 -13.63
C PHE A 177 -6.78 9.43 -14.40
N ASP A 178 -6.48 10.70 -14.17
CA ASP A 178 -7.05 11.83 -14.87
C ASP A 178 -5.99 12.55 -15.67
N ASN A 179 -6.13 12.55 -16.99
CA ASN A 179 -5.23 13.22 -17.90
C ASN A 179 -5.97 14.39 -18.56
N TYR A 180 -5.44 15.59 -18.42
CA TYR A 180 -6.01 16.82 -19.00
C TYR A 180 -5.10 17.35 -20.09
N TYR A 181 -5.70 17.67 -21.22
CA TYR A 181 -5.03 18.26 -22.37
C TYR A 181 -5.73 19.56 -22.74
N SER A 182 -4.98 20.66 -22.71
CA SER A 182 -5.51 21.97 -23.08
C SER A 182 -4.51 22.79 -23.89
N SER A 183 -5.03 23.68 -24.74
CA SER A 183 -4.24 24.64 -25.46
C SER A 183 -5.03 25.94 -25.57
N PRO A 184 -4.40 27.11 -25.44
CA PRO A 184 -5.05 28.41 -25.62
C PRO A 184 -5.73 28.57 -26.99
N SER A 185 -5.32 27.76 -27.98
CA SER A 185 -5.88 27.75 -29.33
C SER A 185 -7.19 26.97 -29.46
N PHE A 186 -7.60 26.19 -28.45
CA PHE A 186 -8.80 25.39 -28.45
C PHE A 186 -9.80 25.83 -27.41
N LEU A 187 -11.08 25.82 -27.80
CA LEU A 187 -12.19 26.19 -26.91
C LEU A 187 -12.49 25.08 -25.88
N TYR A 188 -12.05 23.87 -26.13
CA TYR A 188 -12.34 22.68 -25.33
C TYR A 188 -11.08 22.11 -24.70
N ILE A 189 -11.24 21.57 -23.50
CA ILE A 189 -10.23 20.80 -22.77
C ILE A 189 -10.62 19.33 -22.92
N SER A 190 -9.69 18.50 -23.33
CA SER A 190 -9.89 17.05 -23.32
C SER A 190 -9.49 16.48 -21.97
N ARG A 191 -10.37 15.71 -21.35
CA ARG A 191 -10.10 14.92 -20.13
C ARG A 191 -10.25 13.46 -20.45
N GLU A 192 -9.23 12.70 -20.16
CA GLU A 192 -9.22 11.25 -20.19
C GLU A 192 -9.24 10.74 -18.76
N GLU A 193 -10.30 10.03 -18.39
CA GLU A 193 -10.45 9.39 -17.10
C GLU A 193 -10.32 7.88 -17.26
N SER A 194 -9.28 7.31 -16.65
CA SER A 194 -9.05 5.86 -16.66
C SER A 194 -9.18 5.31 -15.25
N GLN A 195 -10.06 4.34 -15.09
CA GLN A 195 -10.31 3.67 -13.83
C GLN A 195 -9.98 2.19 -13.96
N SER A 196 -9.14 1.67 -13.05
CA SER A 196 -8.77 0.26 -13.02
C SER A 196 -9.12 -0.36 -11.67
N LEU A 197 -9.85 -1.47 -11.70
CA LEU A 197 -10.19 -2.27 -10.54
C LEU A 197 -9.30 -3.52 -10.52
N TYR A 198 -8.62 -3.75 -9.40
CA TYR A 198 -7.69 -4.86 -9.21
C TYR A 198 -8.26 -5.89 -8.24
N ARG A 199 -8.19 -7.18 -8.60
CA ARG A 199 -8.57 -8.30 -7.73
C ARG A 199 -7.67 -9.49 -8.02
N GLY A 200 -7.20 -10.19 -6.96
CA GLY A 200 -6.42 -11.40 -7.14
C GLY A 200 -5.99 -12.05 -5.85
N GLY A 201 -5.68 -13.33 -5.91
CA GLY A 201 -5.11 -14.09 -4.81
C GLY A 201 -3.59 -14.05 -4.83
N SER A 202 -2.97 -14.18 -3.68
CA SER A 202 -1.54 -14.34 -3.49
C SER A 202 -1.28 -15.30 -2.34
N TYR A 203 -0.08 -15.89 -2.28
CA TYR A 203 0.32 -16.69 -1.15
C TYR A 203 1.80 -16.51 -0.83
N ALA A 204 2.19 -16.82 0.39
CA ALA A 204 3.57 -16.77 0.83
C ALA A 204 3.89 -17.99 1.68
N LEU A 205 5.10 -18.49 1.55
CA LEU A 205 5.65 -19.59 2.33
C LEU A 205 6.75 -19.06 3.25
N GLY A 206 6.81 -19.57 4.47
CA GLY A 206 7.82 -19.20 5.44
C GLY A 206 8.50 -20.43 6.03
N LEU A 207 9.79 -20.29 6.24
CA LEU A 207 10.61 -21.24 7.00
C LEU A 207 11.44 -20.45 8.00
N GLN A 208 11.59 -21.00 9.20
CA GLN A 208 12.41 -20.40 10.23
C GLN A 208 13.05 -21.45 11.11
N TYR A 209 14.30 -21.20 11.45
CA TYR A 209 15.08 -22.06 12.33
C TYR A 209 15.80 -21.23 13.39
N ASP A 210 15.63 -21.62 14.65
CA ASP A 210 16.33 -21.02 15.78
C ASP A 210 16.97 -22.12 16.62
N ARG A 211 18.21 -21.87 17.05
CA ARG A 211 18.91 -22.77 17.94
C ARG A 211 19.86 -22.00 18.87
N ASN A 212 19.82 -22.32 20.13
CA ASN A 212 20.84 -21.85 21.07
C ASN A 212 22.10 -22.70 20.92
N LEU A 213 23.21 -22.05 20.69
CA LEU A 213 24.57 -22.63 20.58
C LEU A 213 25.30 -22.38 21.89
N GLY A 214 25.08 -23.27 22.88
CA GLY A 214 25.57 -23.09 24.24
C GLY A 214 24.77 -22.05 25.03
N ASN A 215 25.40 -21.37 25.98
CA ASN A 215 24.75 -20.41 26.87
C ASN A 215 24.86 -18.96 26.38
N GLU A 216 25.73 -18.67 25.42
CA GLU A 216 26.06 -17.29 25.03
C GLU A 216 25.59 -16.92 23.63
N TYR A 217 25.36 -17.90 22.77
CA TYR A 217 25.06 -17.63 21.36
C TYR A 217 23.69 -18.20 20.98
N ALA A 218 22.93 -17.41 20.23
CA ALA A 218 21.69 -17.83 19.59
C ALA A 218 21.86 -17.70 18.06
N PHE A 219 21.55 -18.77 17.34
CA PHE A 219 21.50 -18.77 15.89
C PHE A 219 20.03 -18.68 15.44
N SER A 220 19.75 -17.76 14.54
CA SER A 220 18.43 -17.60 13.94
C SER A 220 18.56 -17.40 12.43
N ALA A 221 17.79 -18.18 11.66
CA ALA A 221 17.72 -18.07 10.21
C ALA A 221 16.27 -18.10 9.75
N GLY A 222 15.93 -17.23 8.81
CA GLY A 222 14.59 -17.11 8.24
C GLY A 222 14.64 -17.07 6.71
N LEU A 223 13.69 -17.76 6.08
CA LEU A 223 13.45 -17.73 4.65
C LEU A 223 11.96 -17.49 4.41
N SER A 224 11.65 -16.52 3.54
CA SER A 224 10.29 -16.30 3.06
C SER A 224 10.28 -16.30 1.54
N TYR A 225 9.28 -16.95 0.95
CA TYR A 225 9.09 -17.04 -0.49
C TYR A 225 7.69 -16.59 -0.86
N VAL A 226 7.62 -15.55 -1.69
CA VAL A 226 6.36 -15.01 -2.23
C VAL A 226 6.41 -15.22 -3.74
N PRO A 227 5.66 -16.18 -4.30
CA PRO A 227 5.60 -16.36 -5.74
C PRO A 227 4.87 -15.22 -6.43
N GLU A 228 5.04 -15.15 -7.74
CA GLU A 228 4.33 -14.19 -8.57
C GLU A 228 2.82 -14.39 -8.46
N ALA A 229 2.08 -13.30 -8.23
CA ALA A 229 0.62 -13.28 -8.16
C ALA A 229 0.04 -12.56 -9.37
N LYS A 230 -0.96 -13.18 -10.02
CA LYS A 230 -1.70 -12.56 -11.11
C LYS A 230 -2.87 -11.77 -10.54
N LEU A 231 -2.99 -10.51 -10.95
CA LEU A 231 -4.12 -9.65 -10.64
C LEU A 231 -5.03 -9.54 -11.86
N ASN A 232 -6.30 -9.85 -11.67
CA ASN A 232 -7.32 -9.55 -12.66
C ASN A 232 -7.63 -8.06 -12.61
N THR A 233 -7.62 -7.42 -13.77
CA THR A 233 -7.84 -5.98 -13.88
C THR A 233 -9.03 -5.73 -14.80
N THR A 234 -9.96 -4.91 -14.34
CA THR A 234 -11.05 -4.38 -15.15
C THR A 234 -10.83 -2.89 -15.35
N ASN A 235 -10.63 -2.48 -16.59
CA ASN A 235 -10.34 -1.10 -16.95
C ASN A 235 -11.58 -0.46 -17.60
N THR A 236 -11.89 0.76 -17.16
CA THR A 236 -12.89 1.62 -17.79
C THR A 236 -12.20 2.91 -18.20
N LEU A 237 -12.30 3.28 -19.46
CA LEU A 237 -11.77 4.50 -20.02
C LEU A 237 -12.90 5.40 -20.45
N THR A 238 -12.94 6.63 -19.97
CA THR A 238 -13.94 7.62 -20.36
C THR A 238 -13.25 8.89 -20.86
N LEU A 239 -13.62 9.33 -22.03
CA LEU A 239 -13.13 10.55 -22.64
C LEU A 239 -14.19 11.66 -22.53
N TYR A 240 -13.78 12.81 -22.03
CA TYR A 240 -14.65 13.98 -21.89
C TYR A 240 -14.13 15.14 -22.72
N SER A 241 -15.08 15.84 -23.35
CA SER A 241 -14.84 17.16 -23.93
C SER A 241 -15.43 18.21 -22.99
N LEU A 242 -14.59 19.01 -22.36
CA LEU A 242 -14.95 20.00 -21.36
C LEU A 242 -14.88 21.40 -21.94
N ARG A 243 -15.89 22.23 -21.66
CA ARG A 243 -15.88 23.66 -21.98
C ARG A 243 -15.78 24.47 -20.68
N PRO A 244 -14.81 25.39 -20.58
CA PRO A 244 -14.76 26.33 -19.45
C PRO A 244 -16.01 27.22 -19.44
N HIS A 245 -16.69 27.34 -18.31
CA HIS A 245 -17.85 28.21 -18.13
C HIS A 245 -17.91 28.72 -16.69
N ASN A 246 -17.79 30.04 -16.51
CA ASN A 246 -17.90 30.71 -15.20
C ASN A 246 -17.10 30.08 -14.06
N GLY A 247 -15.83 29.71 -14.34
CA GLY A 247 -14.94 29.07 -13.34
C GLY A 247 -15.18 27.57 -13.10
N ASN A 248 -16.19 26.99 -13.76
CA ASN A 248 -16.49 25.55 -13.76
C ASN A 248 -16.28 24.95 -15.15
N PHE A 249 -16.31 23.61 -15.23
CA PHE A 249 -16.27 22.89 -16.49
C PHE A 249 -17.64 22.28 -16.80
N LEU A 250 -18.15 22.56 -18.00
CA LEU A 250 -19.34 21.89 -18.53
C LEU A 250 -18.90 20.71 -19.42
N VAL A 251 -19.38 19.52 -19.11
CA VAL A 251 -19.21 18.34 -19.98
C VAL A 251 -20.08 18.56 -21.22
N LYS A 252 -19.48 18.59 -22.39
CA LYS A 252 -20.19 18.72 -23.65
C LYS A 252 -20.46 17.36 -24.30
N ASP A 253 -19.48 16.43 -24.17
CA ASP A 253 -19.57 15.09 -24.73
C ASP A 253 -18.75 14.11 -23.90
N SER A 254 -19.17 12.84 -23.86
CA SER A 254 -18.44 11.76 -23.20
C SER A 254 -18.55 10.47 -24.01
N LEU A 255 -17.43 9.76 -24.14
CA LEU A 255 -17.33 8.45 -24.77
C LEU A 255 -16.77 7.47 -23.73
N ILE A 256 -17.43 6.31 -23.58
CA ILE A 256 -17.03 5.24 -22.64
C ILE A 256 -16.52 4.03 -23.43
#